data_abf892880c002f9f4469ce08fd383f7b
#
_entry.id   abf892880c002f9f4469ce08fd383f7b
#
_cell.length_a   1.000
_cell.length_b   1.000
_cell.length_c   1.000
_cell.angle_alpha   90.00
_cell.angle_beta   90.00
_cell.angle_gamma   90.00
#
_symmetry.space_group_name_H-M   'P 1'
#
loop_
_entity.id
_entity.type
_entity.pdbx_description
1 polymer ?
#
loop_
_entity_poly.entity_id
_entity_poly.type
_entity_poly.pdbx_seq_one_letter_code
_entity_poly.pdbx_strand_id
1 'polypeptide(L)'
;SRKVVISPSAVERMLVTLATGRGLMLVGEPGTAKSLLSELLATAISGDAGLTIQGGASTTEDQIKYGWNYALLINHGPSTEALVPAPLYQGMRDGKIVRFEEITRTPLEVQDCLLGMLSDRVMTVPELTGEASQLYAREGFNIIATANTRDRGVNEMSAALKRRFDFETVFPVPHFLPCDNKNTAVLFPGGPRSALPAC
;
A
#
# COMPACT_ATOMS: atom_id res chain seq x y z
N SER A 1 -7.09 10.10 19.81
CA SER A 1 -6.48 10.49 18.54
C SER A 1 -5.06 9.92 18.46
N ARG A 2 -4.78 9.14 17.42
CA ARG A 2 -3.46 8.56 17.20
C ARG A 2 -2.58 9.65 16.55
N LYS A 3 -1.41 9.94 17.14
CA LYS A 3 -0.45 10.92 16.63
C LYS A 3 0.75 10.17 16.06
N VAL A 4 1.17 10.51 14.86
CA VAL A 4 2.46 10.12 14.29
C VAL A 4 3.33 11.36 14.21
N VAL A 5 4.54 11.26 14.71
CA VAL A 5 5.55 12.32 14.62
C VAL A 5 6.54 11.90 13.55
N ILE A 6 6.62 12.66 12.48
CA ILE A 6 7.52 12.41 11.36
C ILE A 6 8.09 13.73 10.86
N SER A 7 9.33 13.72 10.34
CA SER A 7 9.93 14.94 9.81
C SER A 7 9.22 15.39 8.52
N PRO A 8 9.06 16.69 8.29
CA PRO A 8 8.49 17.22 7.05
C PRO A 8 9.20 16.70 5.79
N SER A 9 10.54 16.62 5.83
CA SER A 9 11.33 16.12 4.71
C SER A 9 11.07 14.64 4.40
N ALA A 10 10.74 13.82 5.39
CA ALA A 10 10.37 12.42 5.15
C ALA A 10 8.99 12.34 4.46
N VAL A 11 8.03 13.17 4.90
CA VAL A 11 6.71 13.26 4.25
C VAL A 11 6.85 13.73 2.80
N GLU A 12 7.67 14.74 2.55
CA GLU A 12 7.94 15.23 1.18
C GLU A 12 8.52 14.14 0.29
N ARG A 13 9.52 13.38 0.76
CA ARG A 13 10.09 12.25 0.01
C ARG A 13 9.04 11.19 -0.30
N MET A 14 8.21 10.81 0.67
CA MET A 14 7.12 9.84 0.47
C MET A 14 6.11 10.32 -0.58
N LEU A 15 5.73 11.60 -0.54
CA LEU A 15 4.81 12.18 -1.52
C LEU A 15 5.44 12.23 -2.92
N VAL A 16 6.72 12.61 -3.04
CA VAL A 16 7.45 12.58 -4.31
C VAL A 16 7.51 11.15 -4.86
N THR A 17 7.86 10.16 -4.05
CA THR A 17 7.84 8.74 -4.45
C THR A 17 6.49 8.34 -5.03
N LEU A 18 5.41 8.63 -4.31
CA LEU A 18 4.06 8.27 -4.76
C LEU A 18 3.64 9.02 -6.04
N ALA A 19 4.13 10.23 -6.24
CA ALA A 19 3.89 11.01 -7.46
C ALA A 19 4.70 10.50 -8.67
N THR A 20 5.84 9.84 -8.45
CA THR A 20 6.66 9.28 -9.55
C THR A 20 6.17 7.92 -10.07
N GLY A 21 5.16 7.34 -9.45
CA GLY A 21 4.61 6.03 -9.83
C GLY A 21 5.39 4.83 -9.29
N ARG A 22 6.44 5.05 -8.49
CA ARG A 22 7.12 3.98 -7.74
C ARG A 22 6.33 3.66 -6.48
N GLY A 23 6.28 2.39 -6.10
CA GLY A 23 5.71 1.99 -4.81
C GLY A 23 6.50 2.57 -3.64
N LEU A 24 5.82 2.85 -2.54
CA LEU A 24 6.44 3.28 -1.29
C LEU A 24 6.54 2.10 -0.33
N MET A 25 7.76 1.79 0.16
CA MET A 25 8.00 0.76 1.16
C MET A 25 8.36 1.39 2.50
N LEU A 26 7.48 1.26 3.49
CA LEU A 26 7.73 1.70 4.87
C LEU A 26 8.37 0.56 5.66
N VAL A 27 9.62 0.75 6.08
CA VAL A 27 10.40 -0.26 6.79
C VAL A 27 10.69 0.23 8.21
N GLY A 28 10.61 -0.65 9.19
CA GLY A 28 10.93 -0.30 10.58
C GLY A 28 10.58 -1.40 11.58
N GLU A 29 10.90 -1.17 12.83
CA GLU A 29 10.59 -2.11 13.91
C GLU A 29 9.07 -2.24 14.14
N PRO A 30 8.60 -3.35 14.72
CA PRO A 30 7.23 -3.45 15.20
C PRO A 30 6.88 -2.29 16.13
N GLY A 31 5.68 -1.72 15.97
CA GLY A 31 5.22 -0.61 16.83
C GLY A 31 5.67 0.79 16.42
N THR A 32 6.41 0.96 15.31
CA THR A 32 6.82 2.28 14.80
C THR A 32 5.71 3.04 14.04
N ALA A 33 4.46 2.61 14.13
CA ALA A 33 3.30 3.24 13.51
C ALA A 33 3.31 3.27 11.96
N LYS A 34 4.00 2.33 11.29
CA LYS A 34 4.03 2.22 9.82
C LYS A 34 2.62 2.12 9.22
N SER A 35 1.78 1.25 9.78
CA SER A 35 0.40 1.06 9.31
C SER A 35 -0.47 2.30 9.50
N LEU A 36 -0.27 3.06 10.57
CA LEU A 36 -0.96 4.33 10.75
C LEU A 36 -0.47 5.37 9.73
N LEU A 37 0.82 5.40 9.44
CA LEU A 37 1.39 6.30 8.44
C LEU A 37 0.86 5.96 7.03
N SER A 38 0.83 4.67 6.67
CA SER A 38 0.26 4.21 5.39
C SER A 38 -1.22 4.59 5.26
N GLU A 39 -1.99 4.46 6.34
CA GLU A 39 -3.40 4.85 6.41
C GLU A 39 -3.58 6.35 6.18
N LEU A 40 -2.79 7.18 6.87
CA LEU A 40 -2.86 8.63 6.75
C LEU A 40 -2.48 9.10 5.33
N LEU A 41 -1.43 8.55 4.73
CA LEU A 41 -1.02 8.86 3.37
C LEU A 41 -2.08 8.44 2.35
N ALA A 42 -2.61 7.21 2.45
CA ALA A 42 -3.67 6.73 1.57
C ALA A 42 -4.93 7.60 1.67
N THR A 43 -5.34 7.96 2.89
CA THR A 43 -6.49 8.84 3.11
C THR A 43 -6.25 10.24 2.55
N ALA A 44 -5.06 10.80 2.74
CA ALA A 44 -4.74 12.14 2.24
C ALA A 44 -4.72 12.22 0.71
N ILE A 45 -4.26 11.16 0.03
CA ILE A 45 -4.11 11.12 -1.44
C ILE A 45 -5.40 10.66 -2.12
N SER A 46 -6.02 9.60 -1.62
CA SER A 46 -7.16 8.93 -2.27
C SER A 46 -8.52 9.24 -1.64
N GLY A 47 -8.54 9.99 -0.54
CA GLY A 47 -9.75 10.26 0.25
C GLY A 47 -10.24 9.04 1.06
N ASP A 48 -9.60 7.89 0.92
CA ASP A 48 -9.97 6.61 1.52
C ASP A 48 -8.74 5.73 1.74
N ALA A 49 -8.72 4.97 2.81
CA ALA A 49 -7.66 4.01 3.15
C ALA A 49 -8.18 2.55 3.19
N GLY A 50 -9.38 2.30 2.68
CA GLY A 50 -10.06 1.01 2.77
C GLY A 50 -9.45 -0.10 1.92
N LEU A 51 -8.72 0.23 0.86
CA LEU A 51 -8.07 -0.75 0.00
C LEU A 51 -6.80 -1.29 0.68
N THR A 52 -6.99 -2.28 1.56
CA THR A 52 -5.91 -2.84 2.38
C THR A 52 -5.78 -4.34 2.16
N ILE A 53 -4.55 -4.79 1.96
CA ILE A 53 -4.15 -6.19 1.90
C ILE A 53 -3.32 -6.47 3.14
N GLN A 54 -3.69 -7.48 3.91
CA GLN A 54 -2.89 -7.96 5.03
C GLN A 54 -2.05 -9.15 4.58
N GLY A 55 -0.73 -8.98 4.54
CA GLY A 55 0.22 -10.03 4.17
C GLY A 55 0.31 -11.12 5.25
N GLY A 56 0.38 -12.35 4.80
CA GLY A 56 0.53 -13.54 5.64
C GLY A 56 0.93 -14.76 4.81
N ALA A 57 1.35 -15.83 5.47
CA ALA A 57 1.77 -17.07 4.80
C ALA A 57 0.64 -17.74 3.98
N SER A 58 -0.62 -17.46 4.31
CA SER A 58 -1.79 -17.98 3.60
C SER A 58 -2.40 -17.00 2.59
N THR A 59 -1.77 -15.83 2.40
CA THR A 59 -2.23 -14.86 1.42
C THR A 59 -2.11 -15.44 0.00
N THR A 60 -3.18 -15.37 -0.77
CA THR A 60 -3.25 -15.86 -2.15
C THR A 60 -3.35 -14.72 -3.14
N GLU A 61 -3.06 -15.01 -4.42
CA GLU A 61 -3.15 -14.01 -5.49
C GLU A 61 -4.58 -13.49 -5.67
N ASP A 62 -5.59 -14.35 -5.51
CA ASP A 62 -7.01 -13.98 -5.62
C ASP A 62 -7.44 -12.94 -4.57
N GLN A 63 -6.86 -13.00 -3.38
CA GLN A 63 -7.12 -12.02 -2.32
C GLN A 63 -6.51 -10.65 -2.62
N ILE A 64 -5.56 -10.59 -3.53
CA ILE A 64 -4.80 -9.40 -3.89
C ILE A 64 -5.32 -8.77 -5.17
N LYS A 65 -5.49 -9.58 -6.24
CA LYS A 65 -5.86 -9.11 -7.58
C LYS A 65 -7.37 -9.14 -7.81
N TYR A 66 -7.93 -10.31 -7.99
CA TYR A 66 -9.35 -10.57 -8.21
C TYR A 66 -9.65 -12.04 -7.97
N GLY A 67 -10.89 -12.34 -7.68
CA GLY A 67 -11.42 -13.70 -7.62
C GLY A 67 -12.63 -13.85 -8.55
N TRP A 68 -13.31 -14.98 -8.43
CA TRP A 68 -14.48 -15.29 -9.25
C TRP A 68 -15.71 -15.63 -8.40
N ASN A 69 -16.86 -15.10 -8.80
CA ASN A 69 -18.13 -15.61 -8.34
C ASN A 69 -18.42 -16.91 -9.09
N TYR A 70 -18.17 -18.05 -8.44
CA TYR A 70 -18.30 -19.38 -9.07
C TYR A 70 -19.71 -19.69 -9.56
N ALA A 71 -20.76 -19.17 -8.94
CA ALA A 71 -22.12 -19.36 -9.39
C ALA A 71 -22.36 -18.70 -10.76
N LEU A 72 -21.87 -17.48 -10.95
CA LEU A 72 -21.94 -16.78 -12.23
C LEU A 72 -21.01 -17.40 -13.26
N LEU A 73 -19.80 -17.81 -12.84
CA LEU A 73 -18.81 -18.43 -13.72
C LEU A 73 -19.33 -19.74 -14.33
N ILE A 74 -20.01 -20.57 -13.55
CA ILE A 74 -20.59 -21.83 -14.04
C ILE A 74 -21.75 -21.58 -15.01
N ASN A 75 -22.59 -20.57 -14.71
CA ASN A 75 -23.80 -20.33 -15.52
C ASN A 75 -23.51 -19.54 -16.80
N HIS A 76 -22.57 -18.60 -16.78
CA HIS A 76 -22.35 -17.63 -17.87
C HIS A 76 -20.92 -17.65 -18.43
N GLY A 77 -20.03 -18.45 -17.86
CA GLY A 77 -18.61 -18.44 -18.20
C GLY A 77 -17.87 -17.21 -17.64
N PRO A 78 -16.57 -17.07 -17.98
CA PRO A 78 -15.77 -15.94 -17.57
C PRO A 78 -16.32 -14.62 -18.14
N SER A 79 -16.67 -13.70 -17.25
CA SER A 79 -17.22 -12.38 -17.61
C SER A 79 -16.84 -11.34 -16.56
N THR A 80 -16.91 -10.07 -16.91
CA THR A 80 -16.69 -8.98 -15.97
C THR A 80 -17.69 -8.97 -14.82
N GLU A 81 -18.88 -9.52 -15.03
CA GLU A 81 -19.92 -9.66 -14.00
C GLU A 81 -19.60 -10.76 -12.99
N ALA A 82 -18.93 -11.82 -13.45
CA ALA A 82 -18.49 -12.92 -12.58
C ALA A 82 -17.18 -12.59 -11.82
N LEU A 83 -16.45 -11.56 -12.25
CA LEU A 83 -15.21 -11.14 -11.63
C LEU A 83 -15.50 -10.41 -10.30
N VAL A 84 -14.84 -10.86 -9.22
CA VAL A 84 -14.91 -10.25 -7.89
C VAL A 84 -13.62 -9.45 -7.69
N PRO A 85 -13.66 -8.10 -7.73
CA PRO A 85 -12.46 -7.29 -7.64
C PRO A 85 -11.89 -7.31 -6.22
N ALA A 86 -10.60 -7.64 -6.08
CA ALA A 86 -9.83 -7.51 -4.85
C ALA A 86 -9.13 -6.12 -4.79
N PRO A 87 -8.45 -5.75 -3.70
CA PRO A 87 -7.96 -4.39 -3.49
C PRO A 87 -7.09 -3.84 -4.63
N LEU A 88 -6.19 -4.63 -5.23
CA LEU A 88 -5.36 -4.15 -6.34
C LEU A 88 -6.18 -3.84 -7.59
N TYR A 89 -7.12 -4.71 -7.94
CA TYR A 89 -8.01 -4.47 -9.08
C TYR A 89 -8.81 -3.17 -8.87
N GLN A 90 -9.38 -2.99 -7.68
CA GLN A 90 -10.14 -1.79 -7.34
C GLN A 90 -9.25 -0.54 -7.38
N GLY A 91 -8.05 -0.60 -6.77
CA GLY A 91 -7.11 0.50 -6.76
C GLY A 91 -6.68 0.93 -8.16
N MET A 92 -6.37 -0.03 -9.04
CA MET A 92 -6.01 0.25 -10.44
C MET A 92 -7.18 0.85 -11.22
N ARG A 93 -8.37 0.27 -11.08
CA ARG A 93 -9.58 0.74 -11.76
C ARG A 93 -9.99 2.15 -11.33
N ASP A 94 -9.86 2.46 -10.04
CA ASP A 94 -10.39 3.69 -9.45
C ASP A 94 -9.31 4.77 -9.23
N GLY A 95 -8.04 4.49 -9.55
CA GLY A 95 -6.92 5.43 -9.36
C GLY A 95 -6.63 5.71 -7.88
N LYS A 96 -6.65 4.67 -7.04
CA LYS A 96 -6.50 4.81 -5.59
C LYS A 96 -5.23 4.15 -5.08
N ILE A 97 -4.74 4.65 -3.94
CA ILE A 97 -3.65 4.01 -3.19
C ILE A 97 -4.14 2.70 -2.59
N VAL A 98 -3.36 1.65 -2.79
CA VAL A 98 -3.55 0.35 -2.14
C VAL A 98 -2.49 0.16 -1.06
N ARG A 99 -2.90 -0.25 0.12
CA ARG A 99 -2.01 -0.53 1.24
C ARG A 99 -1.73 -2.02 1.33
N PHE A 100 -0.48 -2.41 1.33
CA PHE A 100 -0.06 -3.79 1.53
C PHE A 100 0.71 -3.91 2.84
N GLU A 101 0.02 -4.29 3.90
CA GLU A 101 0.61 -4.44 5.23
C GLU A 101 1.36 -5.76 5.36
N GLU A 102 2.57 -5.71 5.94
CA GLU A 102 3.43 -6.88 6.19
C GLU A 102 3.73 -7.73 4.94
N ILE A 103 4.03 -7.08 3.81
CA ILE A 103 4.24 -7.73 2.51
C ILE A 103 5.25 -8.88 2.57
N THR A 104 6.29 -8.76 3.39
CA THR A 104 7.35 -9.76 3.55
C THR A 104 6.88 -11.07 4.21
N ARG A 105 5.68 -11.11 4.79
CA ARG A 105 5.06 -12.35 5.28
C ARG A 105 4.34 -13.15 4.20
N THR A 106 4.13 -12.55 3.05
CA THR A 106 3.46 -13.17 1.91
C THR A 106 4.43 -14.06 1.14
N PRO A 107 4.00 -15.21 0.57
CA PRO A 107 4.83 -16.02 -0.30
C PRO A 107 5.44 -15.22 -1.44
N LEU A 108 6.66 -15.57 -1.87
CA LEU A 108 7.42 -14.81 -2.86
C LEU A 108 6.68 -14.73 -4.21
N GLU A 109 6.08 -15.84 -4.63
CA GLU A 109 5.31 -15.93 -5.87
C GLU A 109 4.14 -14.95 -5.88
N VAL A 110 3.50 -14.78 -4.72
CA VAL A 110 2.38 -13.84 -4.55
C VAL A 110 2.87 -12.39 -4.50
N GLN A 111 4.05 -12.14 -3.90
CA GLN A 111 4.67 -10.81 -3.95
C GLN A 111 5.01 -10.40 -5.40
N ASP A 112 5.53 -11.34 -6.19
CA ASP A 112 5.97 -11.07 -7.57
C ASP A 112 4.81 -10.76 -8.52
N CYS A 113 3.55 -11.10 -8.16
CA CYS A 113 2.40 -10.67 -8.94
C CYS A 113 2.25 -9.14 -9.04
N LEU A 114 2.89 -8.38 -8.13
CA LEU A 114 2.91 -6.91 -8.17
C LEU A 114 3.79 -6.33 -9.27
N LEU A 115 4.70 -7.12 -9.86
CA LEU A 115 5.70 -6.63 -10.81
C LEU A 115 5.07 -5.92 -12.02
N GLY A 116 4.12 -6.57 -12.68
CA GLY A 116 3.44 -5.99 -13.85
C GLY A 116 2.69 -4.70 -13.51
N MET A 117 2.03 -4.66 -12.34
CA MET A 117 1.24 -3.51 -11.91
C MET A 117 2.10 -2.30 -11.54
N LEU A 118 3.30 -2.54 -10.99
CA LEU A 118 4.24 -1.46 -10.64
C LEU A 118 5.14 -1.05 -11.81
N SER A 119 5.40 -1.95 -12.79
CA SER A 119 6.25 -1.66 -13.95
C SER A 119 5.46 -1.08 -15.11
N ASP A 120 4.51 -1.88 -15.59
CA ASP A 120 3.78 -1.60 -16.83
C ASP A 120 2.41 -0.97 -16.56
N ARG A 121 2.05 -0.88 -15.29
CA ARG A 121 0.77 -0.35 -14.80
C ARG A 121 -0.43 -1.07 -15.41
N VAL A 122 -0.28 -2.37 -15.65
CA VAL A 122 -1.29 -3.24 -16.23
C VAL A 122 -1.48 -4.51 -15.39
N MET A 123 -2.72 -4.94 -15.26
CA MET A 123 -3.10 -6.25 -14.71
C MET A 123 -3.77 -7.04 -15.83
N THR A 124 -3.25 -8.21 -16.14
CA THR A 124 -3.86 -9.13 -17.10
C THR A 124 -4.85 -10.04 -16.39
N VAL A 125 -6.01 -10.23 -17.00
CA VAL A 125 -7.06 -11.16 -16.61
C VAL A 125 -7.22 -12.17 -17.76
N PRO A 126 -6.43 -13.24 -17.79
CA PRO A 126 -6.32 -14.13 -18.95
C PRO A 126 -7.62 -14.90 -19.27
N GLU A 127 -8.53 -15.00 -18.30
CA GLU A 127 -9.83 -15.65 -18.48
C GLU A 127 -10.81 -14.79 -19.29
N LEU A 128 -10.57 -13.48 -19.38
CA LEU A 128 -11.39 -12.58 -20.17
C LEU A 128 -10.80 -12.36 -21.57
N THR A 129 -11.62 -11.94 -22.51
CA THR A 129 -11.23 -11.70 -23.90
C THR A 129 -11.38 -10.22 -24.28
N GLY A 130 -10.66 -9.80 -25.33
CA GLY A 130 -10.71 -8.43 -25.83
C GLY A 130 -10.17 -7.42 -24.83
N GLU A 131 -10.76 -6.23 -24.81
CA GLU A 131 -10.32 -5.14 -23.93
C GLU A 131 -10.46 -5.46 -22.43
N ALA A 132 -11.40 -6.31 -22.07
CA ALA A 132 -11.62 -6.73 -20.68
C ALA A 132 -10.48 -7.59 -20.12
N SER A 133 -9.63 -8.18 -20.97
CA SER A 133 -8.49 -8.99 -20.55
C SER A 133 -7.34 -8.20 -19.95
N GLN A 134 -7.37 -6.87 -20.05
CA GLN A 134 -6.33 -5.99 -19.52
C GLN A 134 -6.93 -4.81 -18.77
N LEU A 135 -6.50 -4.63 -17.53
CA LEU A 135 -6.83 -3.48 -16.71
C LEU A 135 -5.62 -2.56 -16.60
N TYR A 136 -5.69 -1.39 -17.23
CA TYR A 136 -4.69 -0.35 -17.07
C TYR A 136 -4.97 0.50 -15.83
N ALA A 137 -3.91 0.77 -15.05
CA ALA A 137 -4.06 1.57 -13.86
C ALA A 137 -4.39 3.03 -14.22
N ARG A 138 -5.45 3.56 -13.60
CA ARG A 138 -5.77 4.99 -13.68
C ARG A 138 -4.76 5.83 -12.93
N GLU A 139 -4.66 7.09 -13.29
CA GLU A 139 -3.88 8.09 -12.55
C GLU A 139 -4.30 8.12 -11.09
N GLY A 140 -3.32 8.28 -10.19
CA GLY A 140 -3.53 8.21 -8.74
C GLY A 140 -3.30 6.82 -8.13
N PHE A 141 -3.33 5.72 -8.92
CA PHE A 141 -3.01 4.40 -8.41
C PHE A 141 -1.54 4.31 -7.99
N ASN A 142 -1.30 3.83 -6.79
CA ASN A 142 0.02 3.39 -6.33
C ASN A 142 -0.11 2.40 -5.16
N ILE A 143 1.01 1.87 -4.70
CA ILE A 143 1.07 0.90 -3.59
C ILE A 143 1.94 1.47 -2.47
N ILE A 144 1.41 1.46 -1.23
CA ILE A 144 2.18 1.66 -0.02
C ILE A 144 2.29 0.32 0.70
N ALA A 145 3.50 -0.21 0.77
CA ALA A 145 3.75 -1.47 1.47
C ALA A 145 4.46 -1.24 2.80
N THR A 146 4.23 -2.14 3.77
CA THR A 146 4.94 -2.12 5.05
C THR A 146 5.71 -3.41 5.25
N ALA A 147 6.88 -3.30 5.90
CA ALA A 147 7.70 -4.45 6.28
C ALA A 147 8.35 -4.22 7.65
N ASN A 148 8.53 -5.29 8.41
CA ASN A 148 9.25 -5.26 9.68
C ASN A 148 10.71 -5.66 9.47
N THR A 149 11.64 -4.93 10.10
CA THR A 149 13.08 -5.20 9.99
C THR A 149 13.56 -6.42 10.78
N ARG A 150 12.79 -6.90 11.75
CA ARG A 150 13.21 -7.94 12.71
C ARG A 150 12.44 -9.26 12.57
N ASP A 151 11.54 -9.39 11.62
CA ASP A 151 10.80 -10.65 11.47
C ASP A 151 11.73 -11.75 10.95
N ARG A 152 12.02 -12.75 11.82
CA ARG A 152 12.74 -13.97 11.43
C ARG A 152 11.78 -14.89 10.67
N GLY A 153 12.22 -15.45 9.55
CA GLY A 153 11.39 -16.34 8.72
C GLY A 153 10.50 -15.59 7.71
N VAL A 154 10.84 -14.36 7.39
CA VAL A 154 10.18 -13.55 6.39
C VAL A 154 10.74 -13.88 5.02
N ASN A 155 9.86 -13.99 4.03
CA ASN A 155 10.27 -14.13 2.64
C ASN A 155 10.96 -12.84 2.19
N GLU A 156 12.22 -12.94 1.77
CA GLU A 156 12.89 -11.79 1.15
C GLU A 156 12.20 -11.46 -0.18
N MET A 157 11.91 -10.18 -0.37
CA MET A 157 11.40 -9.70 -1.66
C MET A 157 12.42 -9.99 -2.76
N SER A 158 11.93 -10.33 -3.95
CA SER A 158 12.80 -10.48 -5.13
C SER A 158 13.53 -9.17 -5.45
N ALA A 159 14.72 -9.27 -6.04
CA ALA A 159 15.47 -8.08 -6.46
C ALA A 159 14.69 -7.25 -7.49
N ALA A 160 13.87 -7.92 -8.31
CA ALA A 160 13.01 -7.27 -9.28
C ALA A 160 11.95 -6.41 -8.59
N LEU A 161 11.30 -6.93 -7.56
CA LEU A 161 10.27 -6.20 -6.82
C LEU A 161 10.88 -5.07 -5.98
N LYS A 162 12.03 -5.31 -5.31
CA LYS A 162 12.75 -4.28 -4.56
C LYS A 162 13.03 -3.02 -5.40
N ARG A 163 13.36 -3.18 -6.68
CA ARG A 163 13.64 -2.06 -7.61
C ARG A 163 12.41 -1.21 -7.96
N ARG A 164 11.19 -1.68 -7.69
CA ARG A 164 9.92 -0.97 -7.96
C ARG A 164 9.43 -0.17 -6.76
N PHE A 165 10.09 -0.33 -5.61
CA PHE A 165 9.80 0.43 -4.41
C PHE A 165 10.93 1.40 -4.07
N ASP A 166 10.56 2.55 -3.54
CA ASP A 166 11.45 3.41 -2.78
C ASP A 166 11.23 3.16 -1.29
N PHE A 167 12.32 3.00 -0.56
CA PHE A 167 12.31 2.59 0.84
C PHE A 167 12.43 3.80 1.75
N GLU A 168 11.52 3.91 2.71
CA GLU A 168 11.58 4.91 3.77
C GLU A 168 11.58 4.23 5.13
N THR A 169 12.58 4.53 5.97
CA THR A 169 12.69 3.93 7.30
C THR A 169 11.90 4.74 8.31
N VAL A 170 10.99 4.07 9.01
CA VAL A 170 10.19 4.65 10.09
C VAL A 170 10.81 4.28 11.42
N PHE A 171 11.34 5.27 12.12
CA PHE A 171 11.97 5.09 13.43
C PHE A 171 10.95 5.18 14.57
N PRO A 172 11.18 4.47 15.69
CA PRO A 172 10.38 4.68 16.88
C PRO A 172 10.56 6.11 17.38
N VAL A 173 9.47 6.75 17.78
CA VAL A 173 9.54 8.08 18.41
C VAL A 173 10.24 7.94 19.76
N PRO A 174 11.35 8.65 20.02
CA PRO A 174 11.99 8.65 21.33
C PRO A 174 11.00 9.13 22.41
N HIS A 175 11.00 8.49 23.58
CA HIS A 175 10.11 8.87 24.69
C HIS A 175 10.39 10.32 25.20
N PHE A 176 11.53 10.89 24.85
CA PHE A 176 11.90 12.27 25.11
C PHE A 176 12.17 12.97 23.76
N LEU A 177 11.15 13.63 23.21
CA LEU A 177 11.41 14.69 22.24
C LEU A 177 11.80 15.92 23.03
N PRO A 178 13.00 16.49 22.84
CA PRO A 178 13.25 17.87 23.26
C PRO A 178 12.25 18.75 22.54
N CYS A 179 11.68 19.72 23.21
CA CYS A 179 10.72 20.69 22.66
C CYS A 179 11.39 21.61 21.63
N ASP A 180 11.97 21.04 20.57
CA ASP A 180 12.57 21.81 19.49
C ASP A 180 11.61 21.83 18.29
N ASN A 181 10.81 22.88 18.29
CA ASN A 181 9.52 23.03 17.61
C ASN A 181 9.63 23.35 16.10
N LYS A 182 10.80 23.22 15.47
CA LYS A 182 10.99 23.73 14.09
C LYS A 182 10.96 22.66 12.99
N ASN A 183 11.09 21.38 13.31
CA ASN A 183 11.25 20.31 12.31
C ASN A 183 10.34 19.10 12.47
N THR A 184 9.26 19.21 13.22
CA THR A 184 8.37 18.06 13.48
C THR A 184 7.02 18.29 12.83
N ALA A 185 6.65 17.50 11.82
CA ALA A 185 5.30 17.47 11.27
C ALA A 185 4.46 16.45 12.05
N VAL A 186 3.28 16.88 12.46
CA VAL A 186 2.28 16.02 13.11
C VAL A 186 1.13 15.88 12.14
N LEU A 187 0.90 14.67 11.62
CA LEU A 187 -0.25 14.37 10.77
C LEU A 187 -1.46 14.02 11.64
N PHE A 188 -2.53 14.82 11.54
CA PHE A 188 -3.81 14.59 12.19
C PHE A 188 -4.88 14.21 11.18
N PRO A 189 -5.68 13.18 11.43
CA PRO A 189 -6.92 13.02 10.69
C PRO A 189 -7.94 14.07 11.16
N GLY A 190 -8.29 15.00 10.26
CA GLY A 190 -9.53 15.78 10.27
C GLY A 190 -9.86 16.59 11.53
N GLY A 191 -9.02 17.54 11.95
CA GLY A 191 -9.35 18.49 12.99
C GLY A 191 -8.69 19.85 12.81
N PRO A 192 -9.30 20.97 13.27
CA PRO A 192 -8.68 22.28 13.17
C PRO A 192 -7.36 22.31 13.95
N ARG A 193 -6.40 23.08 13.44
CA ARG A 193 -5.11 23.33 14.08
C ARG A 193 -5.35 23.99 15.46
N SER A 194 -5.66 23.20 16.47
CA SER A 194 -5.73 23.67 17.83
C SER A 194 -4.41 23.36 18.52
N ALA A 195 -3.82 24.43 18.99
CA ALA A 195 -2.61 24.60 19.78
C ALA A 195 -2.07 23.34 20.48
N LEU A 196 -0.78 23.09 20.26
CA LEU A 196 0.04 22.29 21.16
C LEU A 196 -0.04 22.92 22.55
N PRO A 197 -0.16 22.13 23.63
CA PRO A 197 0.05 22.70 24.95
C PRO A 197 1.47 23.24 25.03
N ALA A 198 1.61 24.46 25.48
CA ALA A 198 2.90 25.04 25.85
C ALA A 198 3.56 24.14 26.89
N CYS A 199 4.87 23.90 26.72
CA CYS A 199 5.70 23.33 27.76
C CYS A 199 5.73 24.23 28.99
#